data_83055d7cbe4f03476ca6e11144bac5ab
#
_entry.id   83055d7cbe4f03476ca6e11144bac5ab
#
_cell.length_a   1.000
_cell.length_b   1.000
_cell.length_c   1.000
_cell.angle_alpha   90.00
_cell.angle_beta   90.00
_cell.angle_gamma   90.00
#
_symmetry.space_group_name_H-M   'P 1'
#
loop_
_entity.id
_entity.type
_entity.pdbx_description
1 polymer ?
#
loop_
_entity_poly.entity_id
_entity_poly.type
_entity_poly.pdbx_seq_one_letter_code
_entity_poly.pdbx_strand_id
1 'polypeptide(L)'
;ASDVYKRQMYGDPLPEIVQERLDRELNSIISNGYAVMYIIAQKLVWKSNEDGYLVGSRGSVGSSFVATMSGITEVNPLHAHYLCKHCQYSDFDSDLVKSFSGRSGCDMPDKLCPRCGKPLSKEGFDIPFETFLGFKGNKEPDIDLNFSGEYQSKAHKYTEVIFGEGQTFKAGTIGTLADKTAFGYVKNYYEERGVHKRNCEIDRIVLGCVGVRRTTGQHPGGIVVLPMGEQIYTFTPVQHPANDMTVDITTTHFDYHSIDHNLLKLDILGHDDPTMIRMLQDLTGVDPTQIPLDDKAVMSLFQDTSALGITPDDLVNCQLGALGIPEFGTDFAMGMLIDTQPKEFSDLVRIAGLSHGTDVWLGNAQTLIQEKKATISTAICTRDDIMIYLISMGLDSEESFKIMENVRKGIVAKGKCDKWPEWKQDMIDHNVPDWYIWSCEKIKYMFPKAHAAAYVMMAWRIAYCKVFYPLAYYAAYFSIRATAFSYELMCQGKEKLEGYMHEYEKRKDELSKKEQDTYKDMRLVQEMYARGFEFLPLDIYKSEPHHFQIVDGKLLPALNTIDGLGDNAAVAIAEAAKDGIFLSKDDFRERTKVSKTTIELMSDLGLFGDMPESNQLSLFDFGA
;
A
#
# COMPACT_ATOMS: atom_id res chain seq x y z
N ALA A 1 -4.22 13.51 -25.58
CA ALA A 1 -4.95 13.13 -24.38
C ALA A 1 -4.87 14.21 -23.31
N SER A 2 -3.67 14.68 -22.96
CA SER A 2 -3.51 15.77 -21.99
C SER A 2 -4.28 17.04 -22.38
N ASP A 3 -4.27 17.43 -23.66
CA ASP A 3 -5.02 18.59 -24.17
C ASP A 3 -6.53 18.47 -24.05
N VAL A 4 -7.07 17.28 -24.23
CA VAL A 4 -8.51 17.03 -24.11
C VAL A 4 -8.94 17.10 -22.64
N TYR A 5 -8.21 16.42 -21.76
CA TYR A 5 -8.52 16.41 -20.33
C TYR A 5 -8.43 17.78 -19.68
N LYS A 6 -7.37 18.56 -20.00
CA LYS A 6 -7.20 19.91 -19.41
C LYS A 6 -8.35 20.84 -19.75
N ARG A 7 -8.82 20.82 -21.05
CA ARG A 7 -9.95 21.65 -21.49
C ARG A 7 -11.28 21.18 -20.90
N GLN A 8 -11.45 19.88 -20.70
CA GLN A 8 -12.64 19.33 -20.05
C GLN A 8 -12.71 19.72 -18.57
N MET A 9 -11.56 19.78 -17.88
CA MET A 9 -11.52 20.15 -16.47
C MET A 9 -11.54 21.67 -16.24
N TYR A 10 -10.63 22.40 -16.89
CA TYR A 10 -10.37 23.82 -16.58
C TYR A 10 -10.93 24.79 -17.62
N GLY A 11 -11.53 24.31 -18.71
CA GLY A 11 -12.15 25.12 -19.74
C GLY A 11 -11.19 25.59 -20.84
N ASP A 12 -11.72 26.43 -21.75
CA ASP A 12 -10.97 27.05 -22.84
C ASP A 12 -11.39 28.53 -22.93
N PRO A 13 -10.47 29.50 -22.74
CA PRO A 13 -9.03 29.34 -22.47
C PRO A 13 -8.73 28.76 -21.08
N LEU A 14 -7.57 28.14 -20.96
CA LEU A 14 -7.08 27.65 -19.67
C LEU A 14 -6.73 28.82 -18.73
N PRO A 15 -6.90 28.66 -17.40
CA PRO A 15 -6.31 29.58 -16.44
C PRO A 15 -4.78 29.66 -16.63
N GLU A 16 -4.21 30.86 -16.48
CA GLU A 16 -2.79 31.14 -16.72
C GLU A 16 -1.88 30.19 -15.94
N ILE A 17 -2.16 29.98 -14.65
CA ILE A 17 -1.40 29.08 -13.77
C ILE A 17 -1.40 27.62 -14.26
N VAL A 18 -2.50 27.14 -14.83
CA VAL A 18 -2.63 25.80 -15.41
C VAL A 18 -1.81 25.70 -16.69
N GLN A 19 -1.89 26.74 -17.55
CA GLN A 19 -1.14 26.78 -18.79
C GLN A 19 0.37 26.83 -18.54
N GLU A 20 0.83 27.72 -17.68
CA GLU A 20 2.24 27.85 -17.33
C GLU A 20 2.83 26.55 -16.75
N ARG A 21 2.08 25.91 -15.85
CA ARG A 21 2.51 24.63 -15.26
C ARG A 21 2.64 23.55 -16.32
N LEU A 22 1.66 23.42 -17.22
CA LEU A 22 1.69 22.44 -18.31
C LEU A 22 2.83 22.70 -19.29
N ASP A 23 3.01 23.95 -19.72
CA ASP A 23 4.05 24.31 -20.67
C ASP A 23 5.45 24.03 -20.11
N ARG A 24 5.67 24.36 -18.84
CA ARG A 24 6.92 24.07 -18.13
C ARG A 24 7.20 22.57 -18.06
N GLU A 25 6.20 21.76 -17.64
CA GLU A 25 6.35 20.31 -17.51
C GLU A 25 6.54 19.64 -18.88
N LEU A 26 5.70 19.97 -19.87
CA LEU A 26 5.79 19.41 -21.22
C LEU A 26 7.11 19.72 -21.88
N ASN A 27 7.60 20.95 -21.75
CA ASN A 27 8.92 21.33 -22.28
C ASN A 27 10.04 20.49 -21.64
N SER A 28 10.00 20.27 -20.33
CA SER A 28 10.97 19.43 -19.63
C SER A 28 10.88 17.97 -20.06
N ILE A 29 9.68 17.41 -20.14
CA ILE A 29 9.43 16.02 -20.51
C ILE A 29 9.85 15.74 -21.95
N ILE A 30 9.49 16.61 -22.90
CA ILE A 30 9.77 16.43 -24.33
C ILE A 30 11.25 16.65 -24.64
N SER A 31 11.84 17.73 -24.13
CA SER A 31 13.25 18.05 -24.40
C SER A 31 14.22 16.99 -23.85
N ASN A 32 13.86 16.30 -22.78
CA ASN A 32 14.66 15.21 -22.20
C ASN A 32 14.29 13.81 -22.73
N GLY A 33 13.32 13.70 -23.66
CA GLY A 33 12.95 12.42 -24.28
C GLY A 33 12.07 11.50 -23.42
N TYR A 34 11.46 11.98 -22.32
CA TYR A 34 10.70 11.17 -21.37
C TYR A 34 9.25 10.91 -21.78
N ALA A 35 8.77 11.48 -22.87
CA ALA A 35 7.38 11.37 -23.31
C ALA A 35 6.92 9.91 -23.49
N VAL A 36 7.80 9.02 -23.93
CA VAL A 36 7.50 7.59 -24.13
C VAL A 36 7.12 6.91 -22.81
N MET A 37 7.81 7.23 -21.71
CA MET A 37 7.51 6.66 -20.38
C MET A 37 6.11 7.05 -19.90
N TYR A 38 5.72 8.31 -20.12
CA TYR A 38 4.37 8.78 -19.80
C TYR A 38 3.29 8.05 -20.63
N ILE A 39 3.52 7.85 -21.92
CA ILE A 39 2.57 7.15 -22.80
C ILE A 39 2.42 5.68 -22.39
N ILE A 40 3.50 5.01 -22.02
CA ILE A 40 3.48 3.64 -21.54
C ILE A 40 2.67 3.54 -20.25
N ALA A 41 2.98 4.40 -19.27
CA ALA A 41 2.27 4.44 -17.99
C ALA A 41 0.78 4.73 -18.20
N GLN A 42 0.44 5.69 -19.06
CA GLN A 42 -0.96 6.01 -19.41
C GLN A 42 -1.69 4.80 -19.97
N LYS A 43 -1.11 4.09 -20.94
CA LYS A 43 -1.73 2.91 -21.55
C LYS A 43 -1.99 1.80 -20.52
N LEU A 44 -1.03 1.55 -19.62
CA LEU A 44 -1.16 0.57 -18.55
C LEU A 44 -2.28 0.94 -17.58
N VAL A 45 -2.31 2.19 -17.11
CA VAL A 45 -3.33 2.67 -16.17
C VAL A 45 -4.72 2.66 -16.81
N TRP A 46 -4.85 3.16 -18.03
CA TRP A 46 -6.13 3.19 -18.73
C TRP A 46 -6.68 1.80 -18.94
N LYS A 47 -5.83 0.83 -19.34
CA LYS A 47 -6.27 -0.55 -19.52
C LYS A 47 -6.75 -1.17 -18.21
N SER A 48 -6.06 -0.93 -17.10
CA SER A 48 -6.49 -1.41 -15.79
C SER A 48 -7.84 -0.81 -15.37
N ASN A 49 -8.01 0.50 -15.58
CA ASN A 49 -9.26 1.21 -15.26
C ASN A 49 -10.43 0.72 -16.15
N GLU A 50 -10.20 0.48 -17.45
CA GLU A 50 -11.21 -0.12 -18.35
C GLU A 50 -11.66 -1.50 -17.86
N ASP A 51 -10.74 -2.29 -17.34
CA ASP A 51 -11.03 -3.61 -16.79
C ASP A 51 -11.60 -3.53 -15.34
N GLY A 52 -11.81 -2.30 -14.82
CA GLY A 52 -12.48 -2.02 -13.56
C GLY A 52 -11.57 -2.00 -12.33
N TYR A 53 -10.25 -2.00 -12.51
CA TYR A 53 -9.29 -1.95 -11.40
C TYR A 53 -8.59 -0.58 -11.34
N LEU A 54 -8.89 0.17 -10.29
CA LEU A 54 -8.25 1.46 -10.04
C LEU A 54 -6.75 1.26 -9.79
N VAL A 55 -5.91 2.15 -10.34
CA VAL A 55 -4.47 2.13 -10.14
C VAL A 55 -4.06 3.27 -9.20
N GLY A 56 -3.31 2.94 -8.16
CA GLY A 56 -2.68 3.92 -7.28
C GLY A 56 -1.31 4.34 -7.80
N SER A 57 -0.98 5.60 -7.65
CA SER A 57 0.38 6.06 -7.89
C SER A 57 1.22 5.96 -6.61
N ARG A 58 2.53 5.78 -6.77
CA ARG A 58 3.49 5.82 -5.67
C ARG A 58 4.74 6.62 -6.09
N GLY A 59 5.64 6.85 -5.14
CA GLY A 59 6.84 7.64 -5.46
C GLY A 59 6.51 9.09 -5.77
N SER A 60 7.18 9.65 -6.75
CA SER A 60 7.11 11.07 -7.08
C SER A 60 6.28 11.41 -8.33
N VAL A 61 5.65 10.44 -8.98
CA VAL A 61 4.85 10.70 -10.20
C VAL A 61 3.70 11.67 -9.98
N GLY A 62 3.09 11.67 -8.78
CA GLY A 62 2.04 12.62 -8.40
C GLY A 62 2.51 14.08 -8.27
N SER A 63 3.81 14.36 -8.46
CA SER A 63 4.33 15.74 -8.57
C SER A 63 4.18 16.30 -10.00
N SER A 64 3.83 15.47 -10.98
CA SER A 64 3.65 15.88 -12.38
C SER A 64 2.17 16.14 -12.69
N PHE A 65 1.87 17.38 -13.05
CA PHE A 65 0.53 17.76 -13.50
C PHE A 65 0.19 17.18 -14.88
N VAL A 66 1.20 16.97 -15.74
CA VAL A 66 1.02 16.22 -16.99
C VAL A 66 0.60 14.78 -16.71
N ALA A 67 1.14 14.13 -15.67
CA ALA A 67 0.72 12.79 -15.28
C ALA A 67 -0.75 12.77 -14.82
N THR A 68 -1.18 13.80 -14.07
CA THR A 68 -2.59 13.96 -13.65
C THR A 68 -3.49 14.16 -14.88
N MET A 69 -3.13 15.09 -15.77
CA MET A 69 -3.91 15.40 -16.98
C MET A 69 -3.88 14.27 -18.01
N SER A 70 -2.95 13.34 -17.91
CA SER A 70 -2.91 12.13 -18.75
C SER A 70 -3.63 10.93 -18.13
N GLY A 71 -4.19 11.09 -16.92
CA GLY A 71 -4.87 10.01 -16.20
C GLY A 71 -3.95 8.92 -15.69
N ILE A 72 -2.67 9.24 -15.43
CA ILE A 72 -1.69 8.31 -14.83
C ILE A 72 -1.84 8.31 -13.31
N THR A 73 -2.14 9.46 -12.71
CA THR A 73 -2.33 9.63 -11.27
C THR A 73 -3.55 10.49 -10.97
N GLU A 74 -4.19 10.26 -9.84
CA GLU A 74 -5.28 11.10 -9.33
C GLU A 74 -4.77 12.27 -8.46
N VAL A 75 -3.49 12.28 -8.11
CA VAL A 75 -2.88 13.36 -7.32
C VAL A 75 -2.77 14.60 -8.19
N ASN A 76 -3.46 15.68 -7.81
CA ASN A 76 -3.36 16.98 -8.47
C ASN A 76 -2.28 17.83 -7.77
N PRO A 77 -1.10 18.07 -8.38
CA PRO A 77 0.00 18.77 -7.71
C PRO A 77 -0.13 20.30 -7.70
N LEU A 78 -1.15 20.87 -8.32
CA LEU A 78 -1.37 22.32 -8.24
C LEU A 78 -1.64 22.71 -6.77
N HIS A 79 -1.48 23.99 -6.46
CA HIS A 79 -1.90 24.48 -5.13
C HIS A 79 -3.42 24.36 -4.95
N ALA A 80 -3.88 24.45 -3.71
CA ALA A 80 -5.29 24.37 -3.38
C ALA A 80 -6.13 25.35 -4.22
N HIS A 81 -7.22 24.89 -4.80
CA HIS A 81 -8.11 25.70 -5.62
C HIS A 81 -9.51 25.08 -5.69
N TYR A 82 -10.48 25.91 -6.03
CA TYR A 82 -11.82 25.45 -6.36
C TYR A 82 -11.97 25.21 -7.86
N LEU A 83 -12.71 24.17 -8.22
CA LEU A 83 -13.00 23.81 -9.58
C LEU A 83 -14.48 23.40 -9.74
N CYS A 84 -15.17 23.96 -10.73
CA CYS A 84 -16.52 23.54 -11.08
C CYS A 84 -16.49 22.50 -12.20
N LYS A 85 -16.78 21.24 -11.88
CA LYS A 85 -16.86 20.16 -12.89
C LYS A 85 -17.98 20.37 -13.93
N HIS A 86 -18.94 21.26 -13.68
CA HIS A 86 -20.07 21.52 -14.58
C HIS A 86 -19.81 22.65 -15.59
N CYS A 87 -19.28 23.79 -15.14
CA CYS A 87 -19.08 24.96 -16.00
C CYS A 87 -17.62 25.39 -16.11
N GLN A 88 -16.69 24.58 -15.57
CA GLN A 88 -15.24 24.77 -15.64
C GLN A 88 -14.73 26.09 -15.01
N TYR A 89 -15.56 26.70 -14.15
CA TYR A 89 -15.09 27.82 -13.32
C TYR A 89 -14.02 27.33 -12.35
N SER A 90 -12.94 28.09 -12.23
CA SER A 90 -11.88 27.83 -11.26
C SER A 90 -11.55 29.09 -10.45
N ASP A 91 -11.12 28.92 -9.21
CA ASP A 91 -10.72 29.99 -8.31
C ASP A 91 -9.36 29.63 -7.70
N PHE A 92 -8.30 30.29 -8.15
CA PHE A 92 -6.94 30.12 -7.69
C PHE A 92 -6.44 31.29 -6.83
N ASP A 93 -7.16 32.43 -6.84
CA ASP A 93 -6.60 33.71 -6.43
C ASP A 93 -7.32 34.37 -5.25
N SER A 94 -8.52 33.88 -4.88
CA SER A 94 -9.24 34.46 -3.75
C SER A 94 -8.43 34.38 -2.44
N ASP A 95 -8.62 35.32 -1.53
CA ASP A 95 -7.94 35.36 -0.22
C ASP A 95 -8.16 34.07 0.56
N LEU A 96 -9.35 33.46 0.42
CA LEU A 96 -9.67 32.17 1.02
C LEU A 96 -8.73 31.08 0.48
N VAL A 97 -8.59 30.96 -0.84
CA VAL A 97 -7.71 29.96 -1.48
C VAL A 97 -6.24 30.18 -1.06
N LYS A 98 -5.77 31.42 -1.06
CA LYS A 98 -4.40 31.78 -0.64
C LYS A 98 -4.11 31.42 0.81
N SER A 99 -5.11 31.43 1.69
CA SER A 99 -4.97 31.02 3.10
C SER A 99 -4.71 29.53 3.27
N PHE A 100 -4.92 28.70 2.21
CA PHE A 100 -4.65 27.26 2.16
C PHE A 100 -3.35 26.91 1.42
N SER A 101 -2.47 27.87 1.17
CA SER A 101 -1.14 27.61 0.61
C SER A 101 -0.38 26.59 1.46
N GLY A 102 0.27 25.60 0.83
CA GLY A 102 0.96 24.50 1.49
C GLY A 102 0.07 23.39 2.05
N ARG A 103 -1.27 23.58 2.01
CA ARG A 103 -2.27 22.59 2.45
C ARG A 103 -2.97 21.95 1.26
N SER A 104 -3.90 21.03 1.52
CA SER A 104 -4.71 20.39 0.49
C SER A 104 -5.96 21.20 0.17
N GLY A 105 -6.40 21.17 -1.09
CA GLY A 105 -7.71 21.67 -1.46
C GLY A 105 -8.84 20.98 -0.71
N CYS A 106 -8.67 19.71 -0.32
CA CYS A 106 -9.66 18.96 0.46
C CYS A 106 -10.01 19.63 1.80
N ASP A 107 -9.10 20.42 2.36
CA ASP A 107 -9.29 21.11 3.64
C ASP A 107 -10.08 22.43 3.52
N MET A 108 -10.32 22.90 2.29
CA MET A 108 -11.09 24.13 2.07
C MET A 108 -12.57 23.93 2.41
N PRO A 109 -13.27 24.99 2.88
CA PRO A 109 -14.71 24.92 3.14
C PRO A 109 -15.50 24.70 1.86
N ASP A 110 -16.69 24.11 2.00
CA ASP A 110 -17.61 23.93 0.86
C ASP A 110 -18.08 25.27 0.31
N LYS A 111 -18.14 25.37 -1.01
CA LYS A 111 -18.55 26.58 -1.73
C LYS A 111 -19.37 26.22 -2.95
N LEU A 112 -20.34 27.05 -3.27
CA LEU A 112 -21.11 26.94 -4.51
C LEU A 112 -20.45 27.76 -5.62
N CYS A 113 -20.54 27.25 -6.84
CA CYS A 113 -20.01 27.93 -8.01
C CYS A 113 -20.77 29.26 -8.25
N PRO A 114 -20.07 30.40 -8.34
CA PRO A 114 -20.71 31.68 -8.57
C PRO A 114 -21.34 31.82 -9.98
N ARG A 115 -20.96 30.94 -10.94
CA ARG A 115 -21.49 30.95 -12.30
C ARG A 115 -22.75 30.10 -12.49
N CYS A 116 -22.78 28.89 -11.89
CA CYS A 116 -23.84 27.93 -12.14
C CYS A 116 -24.56 27.41 -10.89
N GLY A 117 -24.14 27.83 -9.69
CA GLY A 117 -24.77 27.43 -8.42
C GLY A 117 -24.51 25.96 -8.00
N LYS A 118 -23.74 25.19 -8.76
CA LYS A 118 -23.37 23.81 -8.39
C LYS A 118 -22.27 23.79 -7.35
N PRO A 119 -22.14 22.73 -6.53
CA PRO A 119 -21.02 22.56 -5.62
C PRO A 119 -19.67 22.59 -6.37
N LEU A 120 -18.70 23.28 -5.80
CA LEU A 120 -17.34 23.30 -6.30
C LEU A 120 -16.55 22.08 -5.79
N SER A 121 -15.75 21.48 -6.66
CA SER A 121 -14.70 20.52 -6.29
C SER A 121 -13.54 21.27 -5.64
N LYS A 122 -12.92 20.64 -4.67
CA LYS A 122 -11.77 21.15 -3.90
C LYS A 122 -10.54 20.35 -4.31
N GLU A 123 -9.65 20.97 -5.05
CA GLU A 123 -8.53 20.31 -5.73
C GLU A 123 -7.17 20.86 -5.26
N GLY A 124 -6.11 20.07 -5.49
CA GLY A 124 -4.73 20.52 -5.32
C GLY A 124 -4.09 20.06 -4.00
N PHE A 125 -2.82 19.63 -4.11
CA PHE A 125 -2.00 19.18 -2.98
C PHE A 125 -0.75 20.02 -2.77
N ASP A 126 -0.53 21.04 -3.61
CA ASP A 126 0.62 21.95 -3.56
C ASP A 126 1.97 21.21 -3.56
N ILE A 127 2.28 20.57 -4.70
CA ILE A 127 3.49 19.77 -4.87
C ILE A 127 4.32 20.32 -6.02
N PRO A 128 5.60 20.70 -5.79
CA PRO A 128 6.46 21.21 -6.85
C PRO A 128 6.89 20.12 -7.83
N PHE A 129 6.90 20.44 -9.12
CA PHE A 129 7.32 19.52 -10.18
C PHE A 129 8.81 19.14 -10.06
N GLU A 130 9.61 20.06 -9.58
CA GLU A 130 11.06 19.92 -9.45
C GLU A 130 11.45 18.70 -8.57
N THR A 131 10.60 18.29 -7.65
CA THR A 131 10.84 17.07 -6.85
C THR A 131 10.79 15.80 -7.69
N PHE A 132 10.18 15.84 -8.88
CA PHE A 132 10.11 14.71 -9.80
C PHE A 132 11.32 14.65 -10.76
N LEU A 133 11.53 15.68 -11.57
CA LEU A 133 12.57 15.70 -12.60
C LEU A 133 13.78 16.61 -12.29
N GLY A 134 13.77 17.33 -11.16
CA GLY A 134 14.75 18.36 -10.87
C GLY A 134 14.50 19.67 -11.64
N PHE A 135 15.24 20.73 -11.31
CA PHE A 135 15.10 22.04 -11.96
C PHE A 135 15.52 22.04 -13.43
N LYS A 136 16.46 21.17 -13.83
CA LYS A 136 17.00 21.07 -15.19
C LYS A 136 16.42 19.87 -15.97
N GLY A 137 15.48 19.13 -15.39
CA GLY A 137 14.93 17.92 -16.00
C GLY A 137 15.96 16.79 -16.22
N ASN A 138 17.08 16.83 -15.51
CA ASN A 138 18.18 15.87 -15.66
C ASN A 138 18.06 14.63 -14.76
N LYS A 139 16.99 14.55 -13.97
CA LYS A 139 16.65 13.36 -13.21
C LYS A 139 15.66 12.54 -14.02
N GLU A 140 16.01 11.29 -14.30
CA GLU A 140 15.11 10.36 -14.99
C GLU A 140 13.81 10.14 -14.20
N PRO A 141 12.64 10.19 -14.86
CA PRO A 141 11.36 9.95 -14.18
C PRO A 141 11.21 8.49 -13.76
N ASP A 142 10.86 8.29 -12.51
CA ASP A 142 10.50 6.99 -11.96
C ASP A 142 8.97 6.95 -11.77
N ILE A 143 8.28 6.23 -12.68
CA ILE A 143 6.81 6.15 -12.69
C ILE A 143 6.41 4.82 -12.09
N ASP A 144 6.29 4.80 -10.78
CA ASP A 144 5.84 3.65 -10.01
C ASP A 144 4.32 3.61 -9.88
N LEU A 145 3.73 2.45 -10.16
CA LEU A 145 2.28 2.25 -10.16
C LEU A 145 1.89 1.04 -9.33
N ASN A 146 0.87 1.21 -8.48
CA ASN A 146 0.26 0.16 -7.67
C ASN A 146 -0.99 -0.37 -8.37
N PHE A 147 -0.87 -1.54 -8.97
CA PHE A 147 -2.00 -2.28 -9.53
C PHE A 147 -2.63 -3.20 -8.48
N SER A 148 -3.87 -3.58 -8.67
CA SER A 148 -4.44 -4.68 -7.88
C SER A 148 -3.58 -5.94 -8.01
N GLY A 149 -3.32 -6.62 -6.89
CA GLY A 149 -2.58 -7.90 -6.90
C GLY A 149 -3.23 -8.94 -7.81
N GLU A 150 -4.55 -8.95 -7.90
CA GLU A 150 -5.32 -9.84 -8.79
C GLU A 150 -5.20 -9.46 -10.27
N TYR A 151 -4.94 -8.19 -10.57
CA TYR A 151 -4.81 -7.69 -11.94
C TYR A 151 -3.36 -7.66 -12.43
N GLN A 152 -2.38 -7.73 -11.55
CA GLN A 152 -0.96 -7.55 -11.86
C GLN A 152 -0.48 -8.44 -13.02
N SER A 153 -0.86 -9.71 -13.05
CA SER A 153 -0.48 -10.63 -14.11
C SER A 153 -1.03 -10.23 -15.49
N LYS A 154 -2.24 -9.68 -15.52
CA LYS A 154 -2.86 -9.14 -16.75
C LYS A 154 -2.14 -7.87 -17.21
N ALA A 155 -1.77 -6.98 -16.28
CA ALA A 155 -1.00 -5.78 -16.57
C ALA A 155 0.39 -6.15 -17.14
N HIS A 156 1.07 -7.15 -16.56
CA HIS A 156 2.32 -7.68 -17.10
C HIS A 156 2.15 -8.17 -18.55
N LYS A 157 1.11 -8.98 -18.81
CA LYS A 157 0.86 -9.49 -20.15
C LYS A 157 0.49 -8.38 -21.14
N TYR A 158 -0.16 -7.31 -20.68
CA TYR A 158 -0.50 -6.17 -21.54
C TYR A 158 0.74 -5.41 -22.04
N THR A 159 1.89 -5.52 -21.35
CA THR A 159 3.16 -4.97 -21.86
C THR A 159 3.57 -5.60 -23.20
N GLU A 160 3.27 -6.88 -23.42
CA GLU A 160 3.51 -7.54 -24.72
C GLU A 160 2.64 -6.95 -25.84
N VAL A 161 1.44 -6.47 -25.51
CA VAL A 161 0.57 -5.77 -26.48
C VAL A 161 1.14 -4.39 -26.83
N ILE A 162 1.77 -3.71 -25.86
CA ILE A 162 2.36 -2.39 -26.07
C ILE A 162 3.65 -2.47 -26.89
N PHE A 163 4.53 -3.45 -26.59
CA PHE A 163 5.89 -3.53 -27.14
C PHE A 163 6.08 -4.63 -28.19
N GLY A 164 5.20 -5.57 -28.28
CA GLY A 164 5.28 -6.76 -29.12
C GLY A 164 5.66 -8.02 -28.35
N GLU A 165 5.24 -9.17 -28.87
CA GLU A 165 5.54 -10.47 -28.29
C GLU A 165 7.07 -10.72 -28.28
N GLY A 166 7.58 -11.22 -27.16
CA GLY A 166 9.00 -11.49 -26.97
C GLY A 166 9.86 -10.25 -26.70
N GLN A 167 9.27 -9.06 -26.55
CA GLN A 167 10.00 -7.82 -26.24
C GLN A 167 9.98 -7.44 -24.75
N THR A 168 9.22 -8.17 -23.92
CA THR A 168 9.12 -7.94 -22.47
C THR A 168 9.37 -9.20 -21.68
N PHE A 169 10.11 -9.08 -20.59
CA PHE A 169 10.46 -10.18 -19.69
C PHE A 169 10.32 -9.76 -18.23
N LYS A 170 9.92 -10.66 -17.36
CA LYS A 170 10.02 -10.39 -15.92
C LYS A 170 11.48 -10.26 -15.51
N ALA A 171 11.77 -9.28 -14.69
CA ALA A 171 13.10 -9.12 -14.10
C ALA A 171 13.38 -10.27 -13.13
N GLY A 172 14.54 -10.88 -13.25
CA GLY A 172 15.03 -11.87 -12.30
C GLY A 172 15.66 -11.21 -11.08
N THR A 173 15.71 -11.96 -9.99
CA THR A 173 16.44 -11.59 -8.78
C THR A 173 17.39 -12.70 -8.36
N ILE A 174 18.50 -12.34 -7.73
CA ILE A 174 19.46 -13.27 -7.16
C ILE A 174 19.44 -13.09 -5.64
N GLY A 175 18.92 -14.09 -4.94
CA GLY A 175 18.92 -14.13 -3.48
C GLY A 175 20.32 -14.49 -2.97
N THR A 176 20.85 -13.67 -2.06
CA THR A 176 22.14 -13.90 -1.39
C THR A 176 21.95 -14.16 0.09
N LEU A 177 22.95 -14.74 0.74
CA LEU A 177 22.95 -14.94 2.19
C LEU A 177 23.07 -13.59 2.91
N ALA A 178 22.07 -13.27 3.72
CA ALA A 178 22.07 -12.12 4.61
C ALA A 178 22.78 -12.45 5.94
N ASP A 179 23.28 -11.43 6.64
CA ASP A 179 24.04 -11.54 7.89
C ASP A 179 23.39 -12.48 8.92
N LYS A 180 22.12 -12.27 9.25
CA LYS A 180 21.40 -13.09 10.25
C LYS A 180 21.28 -14.56 9.84
N THR A 181 21.05 -14.83 8.56
CA THR A 181 20.94 -16.19 8.04
C THR A 181 22.31 -16.87 8.03
N ALA A 182 23.35 -16.16 7.62
CA ALA A 182 24.71 -16.65 7.64
C ALA A 182 25.16 -16.95 9.08
N PHE A 183 24.84 -16.09 10.04
CA PHE A 183 25.13 -16.32 11.46
C PHE A 183 24.45 -17.61 11.97
N GLY A 184 23.18 -17.80 11.66
CA GLY A 184 22.45 -19.02 12.01
C GLY A 184 23.12 -20.28 11.45
N TYR A 185 23.51 -20.26 10.18
CA TYR A 185 24.19 -21.42 9.55
C TYR A 185 25.54 -21.71 10.18
N VAL A 186 26.36 -20.69 10.42
CA VAL A 186 27.69 -20.88 11.04
C VAL A 186 27.55 -21.39 12.47
N LYS A 187 26.60 -20.83 13.23
CA LYS A 187 26.32 -21.28 14.60
C LYS A 187 25.87 -22.73 14.63
N ASN A 188 24.86 -23.10 13.86
CA ASN A 188 24.32 -24.46 13.77
C ASN A 188 25.40 -25.46 13.31
N TYR A 189 26.24 -25.08 12.33
CA TYR A 189 27.36 -25.93 11.89
C TYR A 189 28.27 -26.36 13.02
N TYR A 190 28.60 -25.45 13.95
CA TYR A 190 29.45 -25.77 15.11
C TYR A 190 28.68 -26.49 16.20
N GLU A 191 27.42 -26.16 16.46
CA GLU A 191 26.57 -26.83 17.45
C GLU A 191 26.36 -28.31 17.08
N GLU A 192 26.04 -28.62 15.82
CA GLU A 192 25.91 -30.00 15.32
C GLU A 192 27.21 -30.86 15.51
N ARG A 193 28.34 -30.20 15.61
CA ARG A 193 29.67 -30.85 15.82
C ARG A 193 30.14 -30.81 17.26
N GLY A 194 29.28 -30.32 18.17
CA GLY A 194 29.62 -30.20 19.58
C GLY A 194 30.73 -29.18 19.87
N VAL A 195 31.00 -28.26 18.94
CA VAL A 195 32.06 -27.25 19.09
C VAL A 195 31.46 -25.92 19.48
N HIS A 196 31.76 -25.43 20.65
CA HIS A 196 31.32 -24.09 21.09
C HIS A 196 32.30 -23.02 20.59
N LYS A 197 31.77 -22.05 19.81
CA LYS A 197 32.52 -20.86 19.36
C LYS A 197 31.92 -19.59 19.97
N ARG A 198 32.78 -18.62 20.27
CA ARG A 198 32.33 -17.29 20.71
C ARG A 198 31.69 -16.54 19.52
N ASN A 199 30.73 -15.69 19.82
CA ASN A 199 30.00 -14.93 18.77
C ASN A 199 30.97 -14.14 17.86
N CYS A 200 32.00 -13.50 18.40
CA CYS A 200 32.99 -12.76 17.60
C CYS A 200 33.74 -13.65 16.57
N GLU A 201 33.96 -14.94 16.88
CA GLU A 201 34.55 -15.87 15.91
C GLU A 201 33.51 -16.33 14.87
N ILE A 202 32.26 -16.51 15.30
CA ILE A 202 31.12 -16.76 14.37
C ILE A 202 30.99 -15.59 13.42
N ASP A 203 30.95 -14.33 13.93
CA ASP A 203 30.85 -13.11 13.12
C ASP A 203 31.97 -13.00 12.09
N ARG A 204 33.22 -13.33 12.48
CA ARG A 204 34.36 -13.32 11.56
C ARG A 204 34.16 -14.28 10.38
N ILE A 205 33.58 -15.46 10.62
CA ILE A 205 33.31 -16.46 9.56
C ILE A 205 32.11 -16.00 8.72
N VAL A 206 31.08 -15.42 9.36
CA VAL A 206 29.87 -14.86 8.72
C VAL A 206 30.25 -13.85 7.65
N LEU A 207 31.24 -12.98 7.89
CA LEU A 207 31.72 -12.01 6.89
C LEU A 207 32.16 -12.66 5.57
N GLY A 208 32.66 -13.90 5.60
CA GLY A 208 32.99 -14.66 4.39
C GLY A 208 31.82 -15.40 3.74
N CYS A 209 30.68 -15.49 4.43
CA CYS A 209 29.47 -16.17 3.94
C CYS A 209 28.42 -15.19 3.41
N VAL A 210 28.42 -13.95 3.91
CA VAL A 210 27.46 -12.92 3.47
C VAL A 210 27.67 -12.59 1.99
N GLY A 211 26.56 -12.42 1.26
CA GLY A 211 26.58 -12.09 -0.16
C GLY A 211 26.77 -13.30 -1.10
N VAL A 212 27.00 -14.51 -0.56
CA VAL A 212 27.04 -15.71 -1.38
C VAL A 212 25.68 -15.94 -2.03
N ARG A 213 25.66 -16.19 -3.33
CA ARG A 213 24.45 -16.47 -4.10
C ARG A 213 23.83 -17.80 -3.65
N ARG A 214 22.53 -17.78 -3.38
CA ARG A 214 21.81 -18.95 -2.86
C ARG A 214 20.70 -19.44 -3.77
N THR A 215 19.87 -18.50 -4.26
CA THR A 215 18.70 -18.86 -5.08
C THR A 215 18.44 -17.77 -6.12
N THR A 216 17.67 -18.12 -7.13
CA THR A 216 17.10 -17.19 -8.09
C THR A 216 15.61 -17.04 -7.83
N GLY A 217 15.07 -15.88 -8.16
CA GLY A 217 13.66 -15.56 -8.01
C GLY A 217 13.21 -14.59 -9.09
N GLN A 218 11.96 -14.15 -8.97
CA GLN A 218 11.40 -13.10 -9.81
C GLN A 218 11.26 -11.81 -9.02
N HIS A 219 11.49 -10.68 -9.68
CA HIS A 219 11.21 -9.36 -9.12
C HIS A 219 9.69 -9.20 -8.93
N PRO A 220 9.20 -8.65 -7.81
CA PRO A 220 7.76 -8.60 -7.51
C PRO A 220 6.95 -7.75 -8.51
N GLY A 221 7.55 -6.79 -9.20
CA GLY A 221 6.84 -5.91 -10.13
C GLY A 221 7.64 -5.51 -11.37
N GLY A 222 8.92 -5.87 -11.45
CA GLY A 222 9.81 -5.41 -12.52
C GLY A 222 9.59 -6.16 -13.84
N ILE A 223 9.34 -5.39 -14.89
CA ILE A 223 9.31 -5.86 -16.28
C ILE A 223 10.43 -5.17 -17.05
N VAL A 224 11.29 -5.96 -17.65
CA VAL A 224 12.37 -5.48 -18.53
C VAL A 224 11.84 -5.38 -19.94
N VAL A 225 12.06 -4.25 -20.59
CA VAL A 225 11.67 -3.98 -21.98
C VAL A 225 12.91 -3.90 -22.87
N LEU A 226 12.90 -4.66 -23.95
CA LEU A 226 14.00 -4.69 -24.91
C LEU A 226 13.93 -3.50 -25.87
N PRO A 227 15.07 -2.99 -26.36
CA PRO A 227 15.11 -2.11 -27.51
C PRO A 227 14.51 -2.82 -28.74
N MET A 228 13.87 -2.03 -29.62
CA MET A 228 13.22 -2.56 -30.82
C MET A 228 14.23 -3.31 -31.71
N GLY A 229 13.91 -4.54 -32.06
CA GLY A 229 14.74 -5.40 -32.93
C GLY A 229 15.83 -6.20 -32.21
N GLU A 230 15.99 -6.00 -30.91
CA GLU A 230 16.95 -6.77 -30.10
C GLU A 230 16.31 -8.05 -29.52
N GLN A 231 17.16 -9.01 -29.21
CA GLN A 231 16.77 -10.25 -28.54
C GLN A 231 17.29 -10.28 -27.10
N ILE A 232 16.53 -10.88 -26.18
CA ILE A 232 16.92 -10.95 -24.77
C ILE A 232 18.31 -11.59 -24.56
N TYR A 233 18.68 -12.55 -25.40
CA TYR A 233 19.96 -13.25 -25.30
C TYR A 233 21.18 -12.38 -25.57
N THR A 234 21.00 -11.18 -26.17
CA THR A 234 22.05 -10.17 -26.30
C THR A 234 22.44 -9.57 -24.95
N PHE A 235 21.51 -9.56 -23.98
CA PHE A 235 21.67 -8.92 -22.68
C PHE A 235 21.88 -9.91 -21.54
N THR A 236 21.11 -11.02 -21.54
CA THR A 236 21.08 -11.98 -20.45
C THR A 236 20.54 -13.34 -20.90
N PRO A 237 20.99 -14.45 -20.30
CA PRO A 237 20.24 -15.69 -20.35
C PRO A 237 18.85 -15.53 -19.71
N VAL A 238 17.94 -16.41 -20.03
CA VAL A 238 16.61 -16.51 -19.40
C VAL A 238 16.49 -17.80 -18.60
N GLN A 239 15.59 -17.80 -17.61
CA GLN A 239 15.37 -18.95 -16.75
C GLN A 239 13.93 -19.03 -16.23
N HIS A 240 13.53 -20.22 -15.80
CA HIS A 240 12.37 -20.39 -14.94
C HIS A 240 12.80 -20.09 -13.48
N PRO A 241 12.13 -19.16 -12.77
CA PRO A 241 12.52 -18.80 -11.42
C PRO A 241 12.45 -20.01 -10.48
N ALA A 242 13.41 -20.12 -9.57
CA ALA A 242 13.57 -21.26 -8.64
C ALA A 242 13.66 -22.65 -9.33
N ASN A 243 13.99 -22.70 -10.61
CA ASN A 243 14.00 -23.92 -11.45
C ASN A 243 12.63 -24.63 -11.53
N ASP A 244 11.54 -23.93 -11.31
CA ASP A 244 10.19 -24.48 -11.40
C ASP A 244 9.72 -24.46 -12.86
N MET A 245 9.76 -25.65 -13.49
CA MET A 245 9.33 -25.86 -14.87
C MET A 245 7.81 -25.99 -15.03
N THR A 246 7.07 -26.00 -13.94
CA THR A 246 5.59 -26.12 -13.98
C THR A 246 4.91 -24.78 -14.23
N VAL A 247 5.62 -23.68 -14.02
CA VAL A 247 5.14 -22.30 -14.18
C VAL A 247 5.62 -21.75 -15.51
N ASP A 248 4.70 -21.26 -16.33
CA ASP A 248 4.99 -20.61 -17.62
C ASP A 248 5.44 -19.16 -17.41
N ILE A 249 6.47 -18.97 -16.59
CA ILE A 249 7.09 -17.66 -16.32
C ILE A 249 8.56 -17.76 -16.67
N THR A 250 9.00 -16.89 -17.57
CA THR A 250 10.40 -16.71 -17.93
C THR A 250 10.91 -15.38 -17.36
N THR A 251 12.05 -15.42 -16.67
CA THR A 251 12.71 -14.24 -16.13
C THR A 251 14.09 -14.05 -16.74
N THR A 252 14.63 -12.83 -16.61
CA THR A 252 16.06 -12.61 -16.84
C THR A 252 16.87 -13.40 -15.80
N HIS A 253 18.01 -13.94 -16.20
CA HIS A 253 18.91 -14.62 -15.25
C HIS A 253 19.75 -13.62 -14.47
N PHE A 254 20.31 -12.61 -15.16
CA PHE A 254 21.05 -11.56 -14.47
C PHE A 254 20.09 -10.68 -13.67
N ASP A 255 20.53 -10.27 -12.49
CA ASP A 255 19.84 -9.24 -11.71
C ASP A 255 19.77 -7.94 -12.52
N TYR A 256 18.62 -7.24 -12.45
CA TYR A 256 18.40 -6.03 -13.24
C TYR A 256 19.51 -4.98 -13.07
N HIS A 257 20.00 -4.77 -11.86
CA HIS A 257 21.07 -3.80 -11.59
C HIS A 257 22.39 -4.09 -12.32
N SER A 258 22.54 -5.30 -12.85
CA SER A 258 23.71 -5.67 -13.66
C SER A 258 23.53 -5.39 -15.17
N ILE A 259 22.30 -5.09 -15.60
CA ILE A 259 21.92 -4.92 -17.02
C ILE A 259 21.09 -3.65 -17.27
N ASP A 260 20.95 -2.76 -16.28
CA ASP A 260 20.06 -1.58 -16.30
C ASP A 260 20.53 -0.47 -17.28
N HIS A 261 21.78 -0.45 -17.67
CA HIS A 261 22.33 0.60 -18.55
C HIS A 261 21.73 0.63 -19.95
N ASN A 262 21.17 -0.48 -20.43
CA ASN A 262 20.72 -0.65 -21.81
C ASN A 262 19.25 -1.07 -21.93
N LEU A 263 18.57 -1.26 -20.83
CA LEU A 263 17.21 -1.80 -20.77
C LEU A 263 16.28 -0.90 -19.96
N LEU A 264 15.09 -0.66 -20.47
CA LEU A 264 14.05 0.02 -19.71
C LEU A 264 13.41 -0.98 -18.73
N LYS A 265 13.22 -0.56 -17.48
CA LYS A 265 12.45 -1.29 -16.49
C LYS A 265 11.14 -0.55 -16.21
N LEU A 266 10.06 -1.30 -16.19
CA LEU A 266 8.75 -0.83 -15.72
C LEU A 266 8.45 -1.52 -14.38
N ASP A 267 8.05 -0.75 -13.38
CA ASP A 267 7.64 -1.28 -12.08
C ASP A 267 6.11 -1.32 -11.98
N ILE A 268 5.55 -2.50 -12.28
CA ILE A 268 4.13 -2.83 -12.21
C ILE A 268 3.91 -3.62 -10.92
N LEU A 269 3.64 -2.91 -9.84
CA LEU A 269 3.60 -3.50 -8.50
C LEU A 269 2.18 -3.94 -8.13
N GLY A 270 2.05 -5.16 -7.60
CA GLY A 270 0.79 -5.64 -7.01
C GLY A 270 0.61 -5.06 -5.60
N HIS A 271 -0.59 -4.58 -5.30
CA HIS A 271 -0.92 -4.00 -4.01
C HIS A 271 -2.34 -4.38 -3.57
N ASP A 272 -2.56 -4.52 -2.24
CA ASP A 272 -3.84 -4.94 -1.70
C ASP A 272 -4.90 -3.84 -1.73
N ASP A 273 -4.51 -2.56 -1.60
CA ASP A 273 -5.46 -1.46 -1.53
C ASP A 273 -6.33 -1.31 -2.79
N PRO A 274 -5.79 -1.35 -4.01
CA PRO A 274 -6.62 -1.38 -5.22
C PRO A 274 -7.54 -2.60 -5.29
N THR A 275 -7.09 -3.77 -4.83
CA THR A 275 -7.91 -4.99 -4.75
C THR A 275 -9.06 -4.81 -3.77
N MET A 276 -8.77 -4.26 -2.59
CA MET A 276 -9.78 -3.97 -1.57
C MET A 276 -10.80 -2.93 -2.05
N ILE A 277 -10.35 -1.86 -2.71
CA ILE A 277 -11.22 -0.83 -3.30
C ILE A 277 -12.13 -1.45 -4.37
N ARG A 278 -11.61 -2.35 -5.21
CA ARG A 278 -12.42 -3.07 -6.20
C ARG A 278 -13.50 -3.91 -5.54
N MET A 279 -13.17 -4.72 -4.55
CA MET A 279 -14.15 -5.52 -3.82
C MET A 279 -15.19 -4.64 -3.12
N LEU A 280 -14.78 -3.53 -2.52
CA LEU A 280 -15.71 -2.56 -1.91
C LEU A 280 -16.67 -1.97 -2.95
N GLN A 281 -16.18 -1.61 -4.13
CA GLN A 281 -17.02 -1.13 -5.24
C GLN A 281 -18.04 -2.19 -5.67
N ASP A 282 -17.63 -3.44 -5.81
CA ASP A 282 -18.51 -4.56 -6.19
C ASP A 282 -19.58 -4.83 -5.14
N LEU A 283 -19.24 -4.74 -3.84
CA LEU A 283 -20.17 -4.98 -2.74
C LEU A 283 -21.14 -3.81 -2.49
N THR A 284 -20.72 -2.58 -2.74
CA THR A 284 -21.50 -1.38 -2.38
C THR A 284 -22.12 -0.65 -3.57
N GLY A 285 -21.58 -0.84 -4.77
CA GLY A 285 -21.92 -0.05 -5.96
C GLY A 285 -21.40 1.39 -5.93
N VAL A 286 -20.60 1.77 -4.94
CA VAL A 286 -20.05 3.12 -4.81
C VAL A 286 -18.83 3.27 -5.71
N ASP A 287 -18.83 4.31 -6.55
CA ASP A 287 -17.65 4.69 -7.31
C ASP A 287 -16.60 5.32 -6.38
N PRO A 288 -15.43 4.69 -6.22
CA PRO A 288 -14.41 5.19 -5.31
C PRO A 288 -13.89 6.58 -5.67
N THR A 289 -13.95 6.98 -6.93
CA THR A 289 -13.52 8.32 -7.39
C THR A 289 -14.47 9.44 -6.99
N GLN A 290 -15.71 9.10 -6.60
CA GLN A 290 -16.73 10.06 -6.14
C GLN A 290 -16.80 10.20 -4.61
N ILE A 291 -16.00 9.44 -3.87
CA ILE A 291 -15.94 9.53 -2.41
C ILE A 291 -15.33 10.89 -2.00
N PRO A 292 -16.04 11.70 -1.18
CA PRO A 292 -15.51 12.98 -0.70
C PRO A 292 -14.32 12.76 0.25
N LEU A 293 -13.26 13.57 0.07
CA LEU A 293 -12.03 13.47 0.87
C LEU A 293 -12.03 14.41 2.11
N ASP A 294 -13.19 14.87 2.53
CA ASP A 294 -13.37 15.85 3.61
C ASP A 294 -14.51 15.51 4.58
N ASP A 295 -14.98 14.26 4.55
CA ASP A 295 -16.07 13.81 5.43
C ASP A 295 -15.61 13.78 6.90
N LYS A 296 -16.38 14.45 7.78
CA LYS A 296 -16.01 14.60 9.20
C LYS A 296 -16.11 13.29 9.99
N ALA A 297 -17.03 12.41 9.64
CA ALA A 297 -17.15 11.12 10.29
C ALA A 297 -15.98 10.21 9.92
N VAL A 298 -15.54 10.26 8.66
CA VAL A 298 -14.31 9.57 8.25
C VAL A 298 -13.10 10.14 8.97
N MET A 299 -12.99 11.47 9.08
CA MET A 299 -11.87 12.10 9.80
C MET A 299 -11.83 11.70 11.28
N SER A 300 -12.97 11.53 11.93
CA SER A 300 -13.02 11.14 13.34
C SER A 300 -12.43 9.76 13.62
N LEU A 301 -12.35 8.85 12.63
CA LEU A 301 -11.67 7.54 12.79
C LEU A 301 -10.20 7.69 13.19
N PHE A 302 -9.57 8.78 12.79
CA PHE A 302 -8.17 9.09 13.11
C PHE A 302 -8.00 9.85 14.43
N GLN A 303 -9.10 10.19 15.10
CA GLN A 303 -9.14 10.97 16.34
C GLN A 303 -9.71 10.17 17.52
N ASP A 304 -10.75 9.38 17.28
CA ASP A 304 -11.47 8.60 18.29
C ASP A 304 -12.26 7.43 17.66
N THR A 305 -13.15 6.80 18.42
CA THR A 305 -14.01 5.69 17.96
C THR A 305 -15.46 6.09 17.68
N SER A 306 -15.81 7.36 17.77
CA SER A 306 -17.19 7.85 17.72
C SER A 306 -17.94 7.48 16.44
N ALA A 307 -17.27 7.57 15.28
CA ALA A 307 -17.85 7.19 14.00
C ALA A 307 -18.19 5.70 13.88
N LEU A 308 -17.60 4.85 14.73
CA LEU A 308 -17.90 3.43 14.79
C LEU A 308 -19.08 3.09 15.71
N GLY A 309 -19.54 4.06 16.53
CA GLY A 309 -20.60 3.88 17.51
C GLY A 309 -20.20 3.02 18.72
N ILE A 310 -18.91 2.92 19.00
CA ILE A 310 -18.33 2.17 20.12
C ILE A 310 -17.39 3.06 20.94
N THR A 311 -16.99 2.56 22.09
CA THR A 311 -16.03 3.25 22.97
C THR A 311 -14.67 2.53 23.00
N PRO A 312 -13.59 3.19 23.42
CA PRO A 312 -12.31 2.51 23.62
C PRO A 312 -12.34 1.33 24.60
N ASP A 313 -13.29 1.33 25.53
CA ASP A 313 -13.46 0.23 26.51
C ASP A 313 -13.99 -1.06 25.85
N ASP A 314 -14.57 -0.97 24.66
CA ASP A 314 -15.02 -2.12 23.86
C ASP A 314 -13.87 -2.82 23.12
N LEU A 315 -12.68 -2.22 23.10
CA LEU A 315 -11.53 -2.65 22.32
C LEU A 315 -10.31 -2.89 23.20
N VAL A 316 -9.54 -3.92 22.88
CA VAL A 316 -8.26 -4.17 23.57
C VAL A 316 -7.17 -3.26 22.97
N ASN A 317 -6.56 -2.44 23.83
CA ASN A 317 -5.43 -1.56 23.48
C ASN A 317 -5.65 -0.71 22.22
N CYS A 318 -6.87 -0.20 22.00
CA CYS A 318 -7.17 0.64 20.85
C CYS A 318 -8.08 1.81 21.25
N GLN A 319 -7.64 3.04 20.93
CA GLN A 319 -8.35 4.28 21.25
C GLN A 319 -8.95 4.96 20.03
N LEU A 320 -8.66 4.44 18.83
CA LEU A 320 -9.02 5.06 17.55
C LEU A 320 -9.84 4.13 16.68
N GLY A 321 -10.62 4.70 15.79
CA GLY A 321 -11.32 3.98 14.73
C GLY A 321 -10.42 3.57 13.54
N ALA A 322 -9.15 3.93 13.57
CA ALA A 322 -8.20 3.71 12.47
C ALA A 322 -7.72 2.26 12.32
N LEU A 323 -8.03 1.37 13.27
CA LEU A 323 -7.62 -0.03 13.20
C LEU A 323 -8.05 -0.68 11.87
N GLY A 324 -7.11 -1.37 11.20
CA GLY A 324 -7.35 -2.02 9.91
C GLY A 324 -7.41 -1.08 8.70
N ILE A 325 -7.31 0.24 8.87
CA ILE A 325 -7.18 1.17 7.75
C ILE A 325 -5.73 1.13 7.24
N PRO A 326 -5.52 1.00 5.91
CA PRO A 326 -4.18 1.10 5.34
C PRO A 326 -3.44 2.34 5.83
N GLU A 327 -2.13 2.25 5.97
CA GLU A 327 -1.21 3.31 6.42
C GLU A 327 -1.35 3.72 7.90
N PHE A 328 -2.57 3.71 8.46
CA PHE A 328 -2.89 4.26 9.78
C PHE A 328 -3.25 3.23 10.84
N GLY A 329 -3.53 1.99 10.45
CA GLY A 329 -4.08 0.95 11.34
C GLY A 329 -3.05 0.13 12.12
N THR A 330 -1.77 0.45 12.05
CA THR A 330 -0.72 -0.16 12.88
C THR A 330 -0.61 0.56 14.23
N ASP A 331 -0.16 -0.14 15.28
CA ASP A 331 0.03 0.50 16.59
C ASP A 331 1.00 1.68 16.55
N PHE A 332 2.04 1.59 15.71
CA PHE A 332 2.97 2.68 15.46
C PHE A 332 2.29 3.91 14.84
N ALA A 333 1.51 3.71 13.78
CA ALA A 333 0.80 4.81 13.12
C ALA A 333 -0.31 5.39 14.00
N MET A 334 -1.05 4.55 14.73
CA MET A 334 -2.06 5.00 15.70
C MET A 334 -1.44 5.81 16.84
N GLY A 335 -0.25 5.42 17.31
CA GLY A 335 0.52 6.22 18.26
C GLY A 335 0.86 7.63 17.72
N MET A 336 1.23 7.73 16.44
CA MET A 336 1.46 9.03 15.79
C MET A 336 0.17 9.87 15.70
N LEU A 337 -0.96 9.25 15.37
CA LEU A 337 -2.27 9.93 15.35
C LEU A 337 -2.64 10.48 16.73
N ILE A 338 -2.40 9.73 17.80
CA ILE A 338 -2.65 10.15 19.18
C ILE A 338 -1.73 11.33 19.56
N ASP A 339 -0.44 11.24 19.23
CA ASP A 339 0.54 12.30 19.54
C ASP A 339 0.27 13.61 18.76
N THR A 340 -0.20 13.51 17.52
CA THR A 340 -0.34 14.66 16.61
C THR A 340 -1.75 15.22 16.53
N GLN A 341 -2.78 14.42 16.85
CA GLN A 341 -4.21 14.80 16.81
C GLN A 341 -4.62 15.52 15.51
N PRO A 342 -4.58 14.82 14.36
CA PRO A 342 -4.86 15.41 13.06
C PRO A 342 -6.30 15.95 12.98
N LYS A 343 -6.47 17.06 12.26
CA LYS A 343 -7.77 17.74 12.11
C LYS A 343 -8.25 17.82 10.67
N GLU A 344 -7.34 17.66 9.75
CA GLU A 344 -7.59 17.85 8.32
C GLU A 344 -6.83 16.83 7.47
N PHE A 345 -7.21 16.72 6.20
CA PHE A 345 -6.59 15.77 5.26
C PHE A 345 -5.08 16.01 5.11
N SER A 346 -4.65 17.26 5.08
CA SER A 346 -3.22 17.62 5.02
C SER A 346 -2.41 17.06 6.18
N ASP A 347 -2.99 16.99 7.38
CA ASP A 347 -2.32 16.40 8.54
C ASP A 347 -2.09 14.90 8.34
N LEU A 348 -3.07 14.18 7.76
CA LEU A 348 -2.92 12.77 7.44
C LEU A 348 -1.82 12.54 6.39
N VAL A 349 -1.71 13.41 5.39
CA VAL A 349 -0.62 13.35 4.40
C VAL A 349 0.74 13.53 5.07
N ARG A 350 0.87 14.46 6.01
CA ARG A 350 2.09 14.68 6.80
C ARG A 350 2.44 13.47 7.66
N ILE A 351 1.46 12.90 8.37
CA ILE A 351 1.64 11.71 9.20
C ILE A 351 2.06 10.51 8.36
N ALA A 352 1.46 10.30 7.19
CA ALA A 352 1.87 9.26 6.25
C ALA A 352 3.34 9.48 5.79
N GLY A 353 3.75 10.70 5.53
CA GLY A 353 5.14 11.04 5.22
C GLY A 353 6.10 10.68 6.35
N LEU A 354 5.73 10.98 7.60
CA LEU A 354 6.52 10.64 8.79
C LEU A 354 6.62 9.13 9.01
N SER A 355 5.55 8.37 8.78
CA SER A 355 5.49 6.93 9.03
C SER A 355 6.31 6.12 8.02
N HIS A 356 6.41 6.57 6.79
CA HIS A 356 7.13 5.87 5.72
C HIS A 356 8.65 6.08 5.76
N GLY A 357 9.11 7.13 6.43
CA GLY A 357 10.54 7.45 6.50
C GLY A 357 11.31 6.64 7.55
N THR A 358 12.62 6.65 7.44
CA THR A 358 13.52 6.08 8.45
C THR A 358 14.16 7.20 9.25
N ASP A 359 14.03 7.15 10.58
CA ASP A 359 14.51 8.16 11.53
C ASP A 359 13.94 9.57 11.25
N VAL A 360 12.69 9.62 10.78
CA VAL A 360 11.95 10.86 10.56
C VAL A 360 11.02 11.15 11.75
N TRP A 361 10.37 10.13 12.32
CA TRP A 361 9.45 10.29 13.45
C TRP A 361 10.14 10.07 14.80
N LEU A 362 10.52 8.83 15.13
CA LEU A 362 11.10 8.49 16.44
C LEU A 362 12.44 9.19 16.66
N GLY A 363 12.56 9.87 17.81
CA GLY A 363 13.78 10.62 18.17
C GLY A 363 14.08 11.81 17.25
N ASN A 364 13.13 12.22 16.42
CA ASN A 364 13.22 13.36 15.52
C ASN A 364 11.94 14.22 15.61
N ALA A 365 11.01 14.17 14.66
CA ALA A 365 9.80 15.00 14.66
C ALA A 365 8.96 14.80 15.93
N GLN A 366 8.84 13.58 16.45
CA GLN A 366 8.17 13.31 17.73
C GLN A 366 8.76 14.14 18.88
N THR A 367 10.09 14.10 19.02
CA THR A 367 10.79 14.85 20.07
C THR A 367 10.54 16.36 19.93
N LEU A 368 10.63 16.89 18.70
CA LEU A 368 10.42 18.31 18.44
C LEU A 368 8.99 18.77 18.76
N ILE A 369 8.00 17.92 18.45
CA ILE A 369 6.58 18.21 18.76
C ILE A 369 6.33 18.14 20.27
N GLN A 370 6.84 17.12 20.95
CA GLN A 370 6.73 16.98 22.41
C GLN A 370 7.41 18.15 23.16
N GLU A 371 8.55 18.60 22.68
CA GLU A 371 9.28 19.76 23.21
C GLU A 371 8.67 21.10 22.78
N LYS A 372 7.60 21.10 21.98
CA LYS A 372 6.93 22.31 21.42
C LYS A 372 7.86 23.20 20.58
N LYS A 373 8.92 22.65 20.01
CA LYS A 373 9.82 23.31 19.06
C LYS A 373 9.24 23.33 17.64
N ALA A 374 8.44 22.33 17.29
CA ALA A 374 7.73 22.23 16.03
C ALA A 374 6.28 21.76 16.25
N THR A 375 5.46 21.92 15.23
CA THR A 375 4.12 21.35 15.12
C THR A 375 4.09 20.39 13.94
N ILE A 376 3.01 19.62 13.76
CA ILE A 376 2.85 18.77 12.59
C ILE A 376 2.96 19.56 11.26
N SER A 377 2.56 20.82 11.26
CA SER A 377 2.62 21.70 10.09
C SER A 377 3.99 22.33 9.82
N THR A 378 4.90 22.33 10.80
CA THR A 378 6.24 22.92 10.66
C THR A 378 7.37 21.91 10.70
N ALA A 379 7.13 20.70 11.22
CA ALA A 379 8.10 19.61 11.22
C ALA A 379 8.38 19.14 9.79
N ILE A 380 9.56 18.56 9.58
CA ILE A 380 9.92 17.91 8.33
C ILE A 380 9.17 16.58 8.23
N CYS A 381 8.17 16.49 7.38
CA CYS A 381 7.32 15.30 7.21
C CYS A 381 7.61 14.57 5.90
N THR A 382 7.87 15.32 4.82
CA THR A 382 8.20 14.81 3.49
C THR A 382 9.46 15.48 2.96
N ARG A 383 10.10 14.89 1.97
CA ARG A 383 11.30 15.50 1.37
C ARG A 383 11.01 16.87 0.75
N ASP A 384 9.81 17.05 0.21
CA ASP A 384 9.35 18.30 -0.41
C ASP A 384 9.39 19.46 0.58
N ASP A 385 9.08 19.20 1.86
CA ASP A 385 9.10 20.22 2.91
C ASP A 385 10.50 20.86 3.06
N ILE A 386 11.56 20.05 2.92
CA ILE A 386 12.94 20.55 3.03
C ILE A 386 13.22 21.57 1.93
N MET A 387 12.95 21.21 0.69
CA MET A 387 13.23 22.09 -0.47
C MET A 387 12.42 23.37 -0.40
N ILE A 388 11.10 23.26 -0.15
CA ILE A 388 10.20 24.41 -0.11
C ILE A 388 10.58 25.36 1.04
N TYR A 389 10.85 24.79 2.22
CA TYR A 389 11.22 25.60 3.38
C TYR A 389 12.55 26.36 3.16
N LEU A 390 13.58 25.68 2.66
CA LEU A 390 14.87 26.34 2.42
C LEU A 390 14.76 27.44 1.36
N ILE A 391 14.00 27.22 0.29
CA ILE A 391 13.71 28.27 -0.72
C ILE A 391 12.97 29.44 -0.06
N SER A 392 12.01 29.19 0.82
CA SER A 392 11.27 30.26 1.52
C SER A 392 12.14 31.05 2.48
N MET A 393 13.21 30.45 3.00
CA MET A 393 14.23 31.13 3.82
C MET A 393 15.25 31.93 2.98
N GLY A 394 15.21 31.80 1.65
CA GLY A 394 16.04 32.59 0.73
C GLY A 394 17.24 31.83 0.16
N LEU A 395 17.42 30.56 0.43
CA LEU A 395 18.48 29.75 -0.18
C LEU A 395 18.22 29.56 -1.69
N ASP A 396 19.29 29.35 -2.44
CA ASP A 396 19.21 29.03 -3.87
C ASP A 396 18.38 27.76 -4.11
N SER A 397 17.56 27.80 -5.14
CA SER A 397 16.61 26.71 -5.44
C SER A 397 17.31 25.39 -5.80
N GLU A 398 18.40 25.46 -6.60
CA GLU A 398 19.17 24.26 -6.99
C GLU A 398 19.94 23.68 -5.80
N GLU A 399 20.46 24.54 -4.94
CA GLU A 399 21.11 24.14 -3.69
C GLU A 399 20.11 23.49 -2.72
N SER A 400 18.95 24.11 -2.51
CA SER A 400 17.86 23.56 -1.70
C SER A 400 17.44 22.18 -2.18
N PHE A 401 17.35 21.96 -3.49
CA PHE A 401 17.10 20.65 -4.08
C PHE A 401 18.22 19.65 -3.78
N LYS A 402 19.49 20.04 -3.89
CA LYS A 402 20.63 19.18 -3.58
C LYS A 402 20.68 18.82 -2.09
N ILE A 403 20.40 19.76 -1.20
CA ILE A 403 20.27 19.51 0.24
C ILE A 403 19.18 18.48 0.49
N MET A 404 17.99 18.69 -0.03
CA MET A 404 16.86 17.77 0.07
C MET A 404 17.21 16.36 -0.41
N GLU A 405 17.85 16.22 -1.58
CA GLU A 405 18.25 14.91 -2.14
C GLU A 405 19.29 14.18 -1.27
N ASN A 406 20.24 14.89 -0.66
CA ASN A 406 21.24 14.27 0.22
C ASN A 406 20.65 13.90 1.60
N VAL A 407 19.76 14.72 2.14
CA VAL A 407 19.05 14.43 3.38
C VAL A 407 18.14 13.21 3.20
N ARG A 408 17.28 13.19 2.18
CA ARG A 408 16.32 12.09 1.97
C ARG A 408 16.97 10.73 1.73
N LYS A 409 18.18 10.68 1.16
CA LYS A 409 18.96 9.44 0.95
C LYS A 409 19.80 9.05 2.18
N GLY A 410 19.76 9.85 3.24
CA GLY A 410 20.52 9.64 4.44
C GLY A 410 22.04 9.81 4.27
N ILE A 411 22.48 10.49 3.22
CA ILE A 411 23.91 10.75 2.96
C ILE A 411 24.46 11.67 4.05
N VAL A 412 23.67 12.68 4.45
CA VAL A 412 24.00 13.60 5.55
C VAL A 412 24.07 12.84 6.87
N ALA A 413 23.05 12.07 7.23
CA ALA A 413 23.00 11.30 8.48
C ALA A 413 24.12 10.25 8.61
N LYS A 414 24.63 9.74 7.48
CA LYS A 414 25.77 8.80 7.44
C LYS A 414 27.14 9.49 7.44
N GLY A 415 27.19 10.83 7.50
CA GLY A 415 28.42 11.60 7.45
C GLY A 415 29.21 11.48 6.11
N LYS A 416 28.52 11.19 5.01
CA LYS A 416 29.10 10.98 3.67
C LYS A 416 28.89 12.15 2.72
N CYS A 417 28.38 13.30 3.20
CA CYS A 417 28.14 14.48 2.40
C CYS A 417 29.26 15.51 2.59
N ASP A 418 30.19 15.58 1.67
CA ASP A 418 31.35 16.49 1.76
C ASP A 418 30.93 17.98 1.77
N LYS A 419 29.81 18.30 1.12
CA LYS A 419 29.28 19.66 1.05
C LYS A 419 28.43 20.06 2.27
N TRP A 420 28.12 19.13 3.18
CA TRP A 420 27.25 19.42 4.30
C TRP A 420 27.71 20.59 5.20
N PRO A 421 29.01 20.73 5.52
CA PRO A 421 29.47 21.87 6.34
C PRO A 421 29.21 23.23 5.67
N GLU A 422 29.36 23.32 4.34
CA GLU A 422 29.07 24.53 3.57
C GLU A 422 27.58 24.84 3.57
N TRP A 423 26.74 23.87 3.22
CA TRP A 423 25.28 23.99 3.22
C TRP A 423 24.71 24.31 4.62
N LYS A 424 25.28 23.71 5.65
CA LYS A 424 24.88 23.99 7.03
C LYS A 424 25.17 25.47 7.40
N GLN A 425 26.30 26.00 7.00
CA GLN A 425 26.62 27.40 7.23
C GLN A 425 25.68 28.33 6.45
N ASP A 426 25.38 28.01 5.20
CA ASP A 426 24.44 28.78 4.40
C ASP A 426 23.02 28.77 4.99
N MET A 427 22.56 27.64 5.50
CA MET A 427 21.29 27.57 6.25
C MET A 427 21.31 28.49 7.49
N ILE A 428 22.41 28.50 8.25
CA ILE A 428 22.56 29.38 9.43
C ILE A 428 22.53 30.84 9.02
N ASP A 429 23.22 31.20 7.95
CA ASP A 429 23.29 32.58 7.45
C ASP A 429 21.92 33.10 6.95
N HIS A 430 21.05 32.16 6.50
CA HIS A 430 19.66 32.43 6.15
C HIS A 430 18.65 32.26 7.32
N ASN A 431 19.13 32.21 8.56
CA ASN A 431 18.31 32.07 9.78
C ASN A 431 17.45 30.81 9.85
N VAL A 432 17.87 29.70 9.23
CA VAL A 432 17.23 28.40 9.43
C VAL A 432 17.43 27.96 10.88
N PRO A 433 16.38 27.60 11.63
CA PRO A 433 16.49 27.24 13.04
C PRO A 433 17.40 26.01 13.28
N ASP A 434 18.15 26.02 14.36
CA ASP A 434 19.05 24.91 14.72
C ASP A 434 18.33 23.56 14.82
N TRP A 435 17.09 23.53 15.32
CA TRP A 435 16.31 22.32 15.41
C TRP A 435 15.96 21.73 14.03
N TYR A 436 15.81 22.60 13.01
CA TYR A 436 15.54 22.15 11.63
C TYR A 436 16.76 21.47 11.03
N ILE A 437 17.93 22.08 11.17
CA ILE A 437 19.22 21.53 10.74
C ILE A 437 19.49 20.20 11.45
N TRP A 438 19.28 20.16 12.76
CA TRP A 438 19.40 18.96 13.58
C TRP A 438 18.46 17.84 13.08
N SER A 439 17.23 18.17 12.70
CA SER A 439 16.31 17.19 12.13
C SER A 439 16.84 16.61 10.80
N CYS A 440 17.35 17.46 9.89
CA CYS A 440 17.98 17.02 8.64
C CYS A 440 19.14 16.04 8.86
N GLU A 441 19.96 16.27 9.90
CA GLU A 441 21.12 15.42 10.24
C GLU A 441 20.74 14.02 10.75
N LYS A 442 19.48 13.80 11.13
CA LYS A 442 18.99 12.50 11.63
C LYS A 442 18.35 11.62 10.56
N ILE A 443 17.76 12.23 9.55
CA ILE A 443 16.94 11.56 8.54
C ILE A 443 17.80 10.60 7.72
N LYS A 444 17.41 9.31 7.70
CA LYS A 444 18.09 8.27 6.90
C LYS A 444 17.39 7.97 5.58
N TYR A 445 16.06 8.13 5.53
CA TYR A 445 15.29 7.99 4.31
C TYR A 445 13.97 8.72 4.40
N MET A 446 13.54 9.40 3.33
CA MET A 446 12.25 10.10 3.26
C MET A 446 11.55 9.88 1.92
N PHE A 447 10.23 9.86 2.02
CA PHE A 447 9.33 9.78 0.86
C PHE A 447 8.86 11.18 0.39
N PRO A 448 8.41 11.29 -0.88
CA PRO A 448 7.83 12.53 -1.40
C PRO A 448 6.39 12.75 -0.91
N LYS A 449 5.94 13.99 -0.85
CA LYS A 449 4.55 14.39 -0.54
C LYS A 449 3.55 13.75 -1.49
N ALA A 450 3.88 13.63 -2.77
CA ALA A 450 3.06 12.96 -3.78
C ALA A 450 2.76 11.50 -3.43
N HIS A 451 3.75 10.76 -2.93
CA HIS A 451 3.57 9.39 -2.45
C HIS A 451 2.59 9.33 -1.28
N ALA A 452 2.81 10.16 -0.26
CA ALA A 452 1.94 10.21 0.90
C ALA A 452 0.50 10.58 0.53
N ALA A 453 0.31 11.58 -0.34
CA ALA A 453 -1.02 11.98 -0.80
C ALA A 453 -1.77 10.85 -1.51
N ALA A 454 -1.11 10.12 -2.42
CA ALA A 454 -1.71 9.00 -3.15
C ALA A 454 -2.18 7.88 -2.20
N TYR A 455 -1.34 7.51 -1.22
CA TYR A 455 -1.69 6.46 -0.26
C TYR A 455 -2.80 6.90 0.71
N VAL A 456 -2.78 8.15 1.17
CA VAL A 456 -3.85 8.68 2.04
C VAL A 456 -5.19 8.72 1.29
N MET A 457 -5.21 9.08 0.00
CA MET A 457 -6.44 9.03 -0.81
C MET A 457 -7.03 7.61 -0.85
N MET A 458 -6.21 6.58 -1.07
CA MET A 458 -6.67 5.19 -1.05
C MET A 458 -7.14 4.76 0.34
N ALA A 459 -6.37 5.04 1.37
CA ALA A 459 -6.73 4.74 2.75
C ALA A 459 -8.05 5.43 3.17
N TRP A 460 -8.25 6.67 2.75
CA TRP A 460 -9.48 7.42 3.01
C TRP A 460 -10.71 6.78 2.37
N ARG A 461 -10.62 6.31 1.13
CA ARG A 461 -11.71 5.60 0.44
C ARG A 461 -12.11 4.33 1.18
N ILE A 462 -11.14 3.58 1.67
CA ILE A 462 -11.37 2.39 2.50
C ILE A 462 -11.98 2.79 3.85
N ALA A 463 -11.47 3.85 4.48
CA ALA A 463 -12.00 4.41 5.73
C ALA A 463 -13.45 4.89 5.58
N TYR A 464 -13.80 5.50 4.46
CA TYR A 464 -15.18 5.88 4.15
C TYR A 464 -16.11 4.67 4.17
N CYS A 465 -15.72 3.57 3.55
CA CYS A 465 -16.51 2.34 3.57
C CYS A 465 -16.59 1.73 4.98
N LYS A 466 -15.55 1.88 5.80
CA LYS A 466 -15.58 1.43 7.20
C LYS A 466 -16.67 2.14 8.01
N VAL A 467 -16.92 3.42 7.74
CA VAL A 467 -17.98 4.21 8.39
C VAL A 467 -19.34 3.89 7.80
N PHE A 468 -19.51 4.02 6.49
CA PHE A 468 -20.81 4.04 5.82
C PHE A 468 -21.27 2.68 5.29
N TYR A 469 -20.33 1.74 5.08
CA TYR A 469 -20.59 0.39 4.55
C TYR A 469 -19.82 -0.67 5.35
N PRO A 470 -20.06 -0.76 6.67
CA PRO A 470 -19.21 -1.55 7.57
C PRO A 470 -19.12 -3.02 7.20
N LEU A 471 -20.22 -3.68 6.84
CA LEU A 471 -20.19 -5.09 6.43
C LEU A 471 -19.34 -5.32 5.19
N ALA A 472 -19.42 -4.42 4.20
CA ALA A 472 -18.59 -4.49 3.00
C ALA A 472 -17.10 -4.28 3.35
N TYR A 473 -16.80 -3.33 4.26
CA TYR A 473 -15.45 -3.11 4.74
C TYR A 473 -14.86 -4.35 5.42
N TYR A 474 -15.59 -4.97 6.36
CA TYR A 474 -15.11 -6.17 7.06
C TYR A 474 -14.99 -7.36 6.10
N ALA A 475 -15.96 -7.55 5.18
CA ALA A 475 -15.86 -8.58 4.15
C ALA A 475 -14.59 -8.42 3.31
N ALA A 476 -14.31 -7.22 2.83
CA ALA A 476 -13.13 -6.93 2.02
C ALA A 476 -11.82 -7.07 2.82
N TYR A 477 -11.79 -6.59 4.06
CA TYR A 477 -10.60 -6.72 4.91
C TYR A 477 -10.25 -8.17 5.18
N PHE A 478 -11.24 -8.98 5.63
CA PHE A 478 -11.02 -10.38 5.96
C PHE A 478 -10.72 -11.25 4.73
N SER A 479 -11.17 -10.84 3.55
CA SER A 479 -10.87 -11.54 2.29
C SER A 479 -9.47 -11.23 1.76
N ILE A 480 -8.96 -10.01 1.95
CA ILE A 480 -7.79 -9.51 1.21
C ILE A 480 -6.61 -9.20 2.15
N ARG A 481 -6.85 -8.58 3.30
CA ARG A 481 -5.79 -8.09 4.18
C ARG A 481 -5.52 -8.95 5.42
N ALA A 482 -6.48 -9.76 5.83
CA ALA A 482 -6.29 -10.69 6.93
C ALA A 482 -5.36 -11.83 6.48
N THR A 483 -4.21 -11.97 7.15
CA THR A 483 -3.19 -12.95 6.76
C THR A 483 -3.21 -14.22 7.58
N ALA A 484 -3.91 -14.21 8.71
CA ALA A 484 -3.98 -15.32 9.65
C ALA A 484 -5.37 -15.44 10.31
N PHE A 485 -6.42 -15.22 9.52
CA PHE A 485 -7.79 -15.39 9.98
C PHE A 485 -8.06 -16.86 10.30
N SER A 486 -8.67 -17.14 11.45
CA SER A 486 -9.05 -18.48 11.89
C SER A 486 -10.54 -18.52 12.18
N TYR A 487 -11.26 -19.39 11.47
CA TYR A 487 -12.68 -19.62 11.69
C TYR A 487 -12.96 -20.09 13.13
N GLU A 488 -12.14 -21.02 13.63
CA GLU A 488 -12.28 -21.59 14.98
C GLU A 488 -12.15 -20.50 16.06
N LEU A 489 -11.15 -19.63 15.94
CA LEU A 489 -10.86 -18.64 16.98
C LEU A 489 -11.77 -17.40 16.89
N MET A 490 -12.27 -17.05 15.70
CA MET A 490 -12.88 -15.74 15.44
C MET A 490 -14.38 -15.78 15.18
N CYS A 491 -14.92 -16.90 14.67
CA CYS A 491 -16.32 -16.95 14.24
C CYS A 491 -17.29 -17.57 15.26
N GLN A 492 -16.81 -17.92 16.45
CA GLN A 492 -17.59 -18.60 17.48
C GLN A 492 -18.26 -17.66 18.51
N GLY A 493 -18.32 -16.37 18.21
CA GLY A 493 -18.92 -15.33 19.03
C GLY A 493 -17.93 -14.52 19.85
N LYS A 494 -18.38 -13.34 20.31
CA LYS A 494 -17.57 -12.33 20.99
C LYS A 494 -16.88 -12.88 22.26
N GLU A 495 -17.61 -13.60 23.11
CA GLU A 495 -17.07 -14.09 24.40
C GLU A 495 -15.90 -15.04 24.20
N LYS A 496 -16.00 -15.97 23.23
CA LYS A 496 -14.91 -16.91 22.93
C LYS A 496 -13.70 -16.18 22.35
N LEU A 497 -13.93 -15.26 21.43
CA LEU A 497 -12.85 -14.44 20.86
C LEU A 497 -12.09 -13.70 21.95
N GLU A 498 -12.79 -13.01 22.85
CA GLU A 498 -12.17 -12.26 23.95
C GLU A 498 -11.41 -13.16 24.91
N GLY A 499 -11.89 -14.39 25.13
CA GLY A 499 -11.17 -15.41 25.89
C GLY A 499 -9.82 -15.76 25.26
N TYR A 500 -9.78 -16.02 23.96
CA TYR A 500 -8.54 -16.29 23.22
C TYR A 500 -7.61 -15.07 23.19
N MET A 501 -8.15 -13.87 22.98
CA MET A 501 -7.36 -12.63 23.01
C MET A 501 -6.68 -12.44 24.37
N HIS A 502 -7.38 -12.72 25.46
CA HIS A 502 -6.81 -12.64 26.80
C HIS A 502 -5.68 -13.65 27.03
N GLU A 503 -5.81 -14.86 26.51
CA GLU A 503 -4.74 -15.87 26.55
C GLU A 503 -3.50 -15.40 25.75
N TYR A 504 -3.71 -14.85 24.57
CA TYR A 504 -2.62 -14.30 23.73
C TYR A 504 -1.90 -13.14 24.40
N GLU A 505 -2.64 -12.24 25.07
CA GLU A 505 -2.06 -11.12 25.80
C GLU A 505 -1.16 -11.58 26.96
N LYS A 506 -1.56 -12.62 27.71
CA LYS A 506 -0.75 -13.16 28.81
C LYS A 506 0.61 -13.68 28.37
N ARG A 507 0.75 -14.14 27.14
CA ARG A 507 2.00 -14.68 26.58
C ARG A 507 2.51 -13.87 25.38
N LYS A 508 2.24 -12.57 25.37
CA LYS A 508 2.52 -11.66 24.22
C LYS A 508 3.96 -11.75 23.71
N ASP A 509 4.94 -11.85 24.62
CA ASP A 509 6.35 -11.91 24.28
C ASP A 509 6.80 -13.29 23.74
N GLU A 510 5.97 -14.32 23.88
CA GLU A 510 6.23 -15.69 23.44
C GLU A 510 5.52 -16.07 22.15
N LEU A 511 4.64 -15.19 21.63
CA LEU A 511 3.84 -15.46 20.44
C LEU A 511 4.73 -15.65 19.21
N SER A 512 4.49 -16.72 18.48
CA SER A 512 5.04 -16.94 17.16
C SER A 512 4.55 -15.86 16.18
N LYS A 513 5.24 -15.69 15.06
CA LYS A 513 4.84 -14.70 14.04
C LYS A 513 3.39 -14.93 13.54
N LYS A 514 3.00 -16.19 13.32
CA LYS A 514 1.62 -16.53 12.93
C LYS A 514 0.61 -16.10 14.00
N GLU A 515 0.89 -16.38 15.27
CA GLU A 515 0.00 -15.99 16.38
C GLU A 515 -0.10 -14.47 16.52
N GLN A 516 0.99 -13.72 16.30
CA GLN A 516 0.94 -12.25 16.27
C GLN A 516 0.05 -11.73 15.15
N ASP A 517 0.13 -12.33 13.97
CA ASP A 517 -0.75 -11.97 12.84
C ASP A 517 -2.21 -12.37 13.11
N THR A 518 -2.45 -13.54 13.72
CA THR A 518 -3.79 -13.96 14.17
C THR A 518 -4.37 -12.98 15.21
N TYR A 519 -3.56 -12.56 16.18
CA TYR A 519 -4.00 -11.60 17.20
C TYR A 519 -4.37 -10.24 16.59
N LYS A 520 -3.63 -9.80 15.58
CA LYS A 520 -3.94 -8.58 14.83
C LYS A 520 -5.32 -8.68 14.15
N ASP A 521 -5.62 -9.82 13.53
CA ASP A 521 -6.91 -10.05 12.88
C ASP A 521 -8.03 -10.16 13.93
N MET A 522 -7.80 -10.81 15.10
CA MET A 522 -8.74 -10.86 16.23
C MET A 522 -9.17 -9.47 16.71
N ARG A 523 -8.26 -8.49 16.76
CA ARG A 523 -8.60 -7.12 17.20
C ARG A 523 -9.65 -6.48 16.28
N LEU A 524 -9.56 -6.71 14.98
CA LEU A 524 -10.55 -6.18 14.04
C LEU A 524 -11.88 -6.95 14.11
N VAL A 525 -11.84 -8.25 14.37
CA VAL A 525 -13.05 -9.04 14.64
C VAL A 525 -13.72 -8.58 15.93
N GLN A 526 -12.95 -8.26 16.98
CA GLN A 526 -13.51 -7.67 18.22
C GLN A 526 -14.23 -6.35 17.92
N GLU A 527 -13.62 -5.46 17.12
CA GLU A 527 -14.27 -4.22 16.67
C GLU A 527 -15.59 -4.51 15.96
N MET A 528 -15.59 -5.47 15.05
CA MET A 528 -16.79 -5.88 14.30
C MET A 528 -17.91 -6.34 15.23
N TYR A 529 -17.61 -7.21 16.19
CA TYR A 529 -18.59 -7.66 17.19
C TYR A 529 -19.06 -6.52 18.11
N ALA A 530 -18.17 -5.63 18.53
CA ALA A 530 -18.53 -4.46 19.34
C ALA A 530 -19.52 -3.54 18.63
N ARG A 531 -19.42 -3.45 17.30
CA ARG A 531 -20.35 -2.70 16.43
C ARG A 531 -21.67 -3.45 16.19
N GLY A 532 -21.86 -4.65 16.75
CA GLY A 532 -23.08 -5.44 16.64
C GLY A 532 -23.19 -6.28 15.37
N PHE A 533 -22.11 -6.46 14.62
CA PHE A 533 -22.08 -7.36 13.46
C PHE A 533 -21.65 -8.77 13.87
N GLU A 534 -22.10 -9.77 13.10
CA GLU A 534 -21.91 -11.18 13.41
C GLU A 534 -21.49 -11.96 12.17
N PHE A 535 -20.88 -13.12 12.40
CA PHE A 535 -20.67 -14.13 11.35
C PHE A 535 -21.83 -15.12 11.28
N LEU A 536 -22.11 -15.60 10.08
CA LEU A 536 -22.87 -16.83 9.86
C LEU A 536 -21.96 -18.04 10.07
N PRO A 537 -22.52 -19.20 10.45
CA PRO A 537 -21.77 -20.45 10.36
C PRO A 537 -21.28 -20.68 8.93
N LEU A 538 -20.05 -21.16 8.80
CA LEU A 538 -19.50 -21.54 7.51
C LEU A 538 -20.35 -22.67 6.89
N ASP A 539 -20.61 -22.57 5.59
CA ASP A 539 -21.44 -23.51 4.84
C ASP A 539 -20.63 -24.04 3.65
N ILE A 540 -20.34 -25.36 3.65
CA ILE A 540 -19.53 -26.01 2.62
C ILE A 540 -20.14 -25.93 1.21
N TYR A 541 -21.43 -25.59 1.08
CA TYR A 541 -22.14 -25.46 -0.20
C TYR A 541 -22.31 -24.00 -0.67
N LYS A 542 -22.17 -23.02 0.24
CA LYS A 542 -22.45 -21.60 -0.06
C LYS A 542 -21.23 -20.72 0.10
N SER A 543 -20.33 -21.08 1.01
CA SER A 543 -19.12 -20.27 1.25
C SER A 543 -18.20 -20.30 0.04
N GLU A 544 -17.73 -19.12 -0.33
CA GLU A 544 -16.72 -19.01 -1.40
C GLU A 544 -15.33 -19.49 -0.93
N PRO A 545 -14.45 -19.86 -1.85
CA PRO A 545 -13.11 -20.33 -1.47
C PRO A 545 -12.29 -19.31 -0.70
N HIS A 546 -12.30 -18.03 -1.13
CA HIS A 546 -11.38 -17.00 -0.64
C HIS A 546 -12.04 -15.72 -0.16
N HIS A 547 -13.30 -15.46 -0.52
CA HIS A 547 -13.96 -14.20 -0.21
C HIS A 547 -15.10 -14.37 0.79
N PHE A 548 -15.15 -13.47 1.76
CA PHE A 548 -16.30 -13.33 2.64
C PHE A 548 -17.49 -12.77 1.88
N GLN A 549 -18.66 -13.28 2.18
CA GLN A 549 -19.93 -12.87 1.57
C GLN A 549 -20.80 -12.15 2.59
N ILE A 550 -21.65 -11.25 2.11
CA ILE A 550 -22.69 -10.60 2.94
C ILE A 550 -24.02 -11.31 2.66
N VAL A 551 -24.55 -11.99 3.65
CA VAL A 551 -25.82 -12.73 3.56
C VAL A 551 -26.70 -12.34 4.75
N ASP A 552 -27.92 -11.86 4.48
CA ASP A 552 -28.91 -11.48 5.48
C ASP A 552 -28.37 -10.52 6.58
N GLY A 553 -27.51 -9.58 6.18
CA GLY A 553 -26.91 -8.59 7.09
C GLY A 553 -25.81 -9.14 8.01
N LYS A 554 -25.28 -10.33 7.72
CA LYS A 554 -24.17 -10.97 8.43
C LYS A 554 -23.07 -11.37 7.46
N LEU A 555 -21.89 -11.69 7.98
CA LEU A 555 -20.75 -12.16 7.18
C LEU A 555 -20.71 -13.69 7.14
N LEU A 556 -20.73 -14.25 5.93
CA LEU A 556 -20.47 -15.66 5.70
C LEU A 556 -18.97 -15.85 5.43
N PRO A 557 -18.23 -16.59 6.29
CA PRO A 557 -16.80 -16.78 6.13
C PRO A 557 -16.43 -17.57 4.89
N ALA A 558 -15.23 -17.31 4.36
CA ALA A 558 -14.65 -18.05 3.26
C ALA A 558 -14.12 -19.43 3.71
N LEU A 559 -14.06 -20.40 2.79
CA LEU A 559 -13.60 -21.76 3.10
C LEU A 559 -12.15 -21.82 3.58
N ASN A 560 -11.26 -21.00 3.02
CA ASN A 560 -9.85 -20.95 3.40
C ASN A 560 -9.59 -20.39 4.82
N THR A 561 -10.63 -19.95 5.52
CA THR A 561 -10.56 -19.56 6.94
C THR A 561 -10.47 -20.73 7.90
N ILE A 562 -10.74 -21.96 7.42
CA ILE A 562 -10.58 -23.19 8.20
C ILE A 562 -9.07 -23.46 8.37
N ASP A 563 -8.63 -23.61 9.62
CA ASP A 563 -7.23 -23.87 9.90
C ASP A 563 -6.73 -25.15 9.22
N GLY A 564 -5.61 -25.04 8.51
CA GLY A 564 -5.01 -26.15 7.77
C GLY A 564 -5.64 -26.46 6.39
N LEU A 565 -6.69 -25.72 5.99
CA LEU A 565 -7.24 -25.81 4.64
C LEU A 565 -6.52 -24.81 3.71
N GLY A 566 -5.72 -25.34 2.79
CA GLY A 566 -5.04 -24.49 1.79
C GLY A 566 -5.97 -24.03 0.67
N ASP A 567 -5.57 -22.98 -0.05
CA ASP A 567 -6.37 -22.34 -1.11
C ASP A 567 -6.85 -23.33 -2.18
N ASN A 568 -5.99 -24.21 -2.66
CA ASN A 568 -6.36 -25.23 -3.65
C ASN A 568 -7.45 -26.19 -3.13
N ALA A 569 -7.40 -26.51 -1.85
CA ALA A 569 -8.40 -27.39 -1.23
C ALA A 569 -9.74 -26.64 -1.04
N ALA A 570 -9.71 -25.35 -0.69
CA ALA A 570 -10.89 -24.51 -0.64
C ALA A 570 -11.59 -24.42 -2.01
N VAL A 571 -10.84 -24.21 -3.08
CA VAL A 571 -11.35 -24.23 -4.46
C VAL A 571 -11.95 -25.59 -4.80
N ALA A 572 -11.26 -26.69 -4.47
CA ALA A 572 -11.73 -28.04 -4.75
C ALA A 572 -13.06 -28.35 -4.02
N ILE A 573 -13.25 -27.87 -2.79
CA ILE A 573 -14.53 -28.00 -2.06
C ILE A 573 -15.65 -27.25 -2.80
N ALA A 574 -15.41 -25.98 -3.15
CA ALA A 574 -16.41 -25.17 -3.80
C ALA A 574 -16.79 -25.72 -5.20
N GLU A 575 -15.84 -26.27 -5.94
CA GLU A 575 -16.10 -26.92 -7.23
C GLU A 575 -16.89 -28.22 -7.05
N ALA A 576 -16.45 -29.09 -6.14
CA ALA A 576 -17.15 -30.33 -5.87
C ALA A 576 -18.59 -30.12 -5.34
N ALA A 577 -18.83 -29.06 -4.58
CA ALA A 577 -20.16 -28.70 -4.10
C ALA A 577 -21.13 -28.33 -5.26
N LYS A 578 -20.63 -27.79 -6.37
CA LYS A 578 -21.43 -27.49 -7.56
C LYS A 578 -21.95 -28.76 -8.25
N ASP A 579 -21.20 -29.86 -8.14
CA ASP A 579 -21.55 -31.14 -8.75
C ASP A 579 -22.61 -31.92 -7.95
N GLY A 580 -23.09 -31.39 -6.83
CA GLY A 580 -24.15 -31.95 -6.01
C GLY A 580 -23.76 -32.21 -4.56
N ILE A 581 -24.74 -32.65 -3.79
CA ILE A 581 -24.62 -32.89 -2.34
C ILE A 581 -23.61 -34.02 -2.07
N PHE A 582 -22.81 -33.86 -1.03
CA PHE A 582 -21.92 -34.91 -0.52
C PHE A 582 -22.75 -35.94 0.27
N LEU A 583 -22.58 -37.22 -0.08
CA LEU A 583 -23.33 -38.31 0.51
C LEU A 583 -22.76 -38.77 1.85
N SER A 584 -21.47 -38.59 2.05
CA SER A 584 -20.75 -38.92 3.28
C SER A 584 -19.43 -38.14 3.36
N LYS A 585 -18.76 -38.20 4.52
CA LYS A 585 -17.42 -37.64 4.68
C LYS A 585 -16.37 -38.35 3.82
N ASP A 586 -16.54 -39.65 3.54
CA ASP A 586 -15.72 -40.39 2.61
C ASP A 586 -15.91 -39.90 1.16
N ASP A 587 -17.15 -39.64 0.73
CA ASP A 587 -17.47 -39.07 -0.59
C ASP A 587 -16.89 -37.63 -0.68
N PHE A 588 -17.05 -36.82 0.36
CA PHE A 588 -16.43 -35.50 0.43
C PHE A 588 -14.92 -35.59 0.25
N ARG A 589 -14.23 -36.48 0.98
CA ARG A 589 -12.79 -36.68 0.88
C ARG A 589 -12.35 -37.14 -0.51
N GLU A 590 -13.09 -38.05 -1.12
CA GLU A 590 -12.78 -38.56 -2.43
C GLU A 590 -12.87 -37.50 -3.52
N ARG A 591 -13.92 -36.68 -3.47
CA ARG A 591 -14.19 -35.62 -4.44
C ARG A 591 -13.29 -34.40 -4.26
N THR A 592 -12.96 -34.01 -3.02
CA THR A 592 -12.22 -32.78 -2.72
C THR A 592 -10.73 -32.99 -2.49
N LYS A 593 -10.29 -34.22 -2.22
CA LYS A 593 -8.91 -34.58 -1.84
C LYS A 593 -8.41 -33.87 -0.55
N VAL A 594 -9.30 -33.37 0.27
CA VAL A 594 -8.97 -32.76 1.57
C VAL A 594 -8.37 -33.80 2.52
N SER A 595 -7.40 -33.39 3.34
CA SER A 595 -6.72 -34.29 4.28
C SER A 595 -7.68 -34.81 5.38
N LYS A 596 -7.39 -36.01 5.87
CA LYS A 596 -8.19 -36.61 6.94
C LYS A 596 -8.22 -35.73 8.19
N THR A 597 -7.09 -35.15 8.57
CA THR A 597 -6.97 -34.25 9.74
C THR A 597 -7.85 -33.01 9.58
N THR A 598 -7.91 -32.42 8.37
CA THR A 598 -8.79 -31.28 8.11
C THR A 598 -10.25 -31.66 8.16
N ILE A 599 -10.62 -32.87 7.69
CA ILE A 599 -12.00 -33.37 7.77
C ILE A 599 -12.41 -33.63 9.23
N GLU A 600 -11.51 -34.13 10.05
CA GLU A 600 -11.74 -34.29 11.51
C GLU A 600 -12.01 -32.92 12.15
N LEU A 601 -11.17 -31.91 11.89
CA LEU A 601 -11.40 -30.55 12.35
C LEU A 601 -12.73 -29.96 11.87
N MET A 602 -13.07 -30.14 10.59
CA MET A 602 -14.36 -29.69 10.04
C MET A 602 -15.54 -30.39 10.71
N SER A 603 -15.37 -31.66 11.10
CA SER A 603 -16.39 -32.42 11.86
C SER A 603 -16.55 -31.88 13.27
N ASP A 604 -15.46 -31.61 13.96
CA ASP A 604 -15.45 -31.03 15.31
C ASP A 604 -16.09 -29.63 15.34
N LEU A 605 -15.92 -28.87 14.25
CA LEU A 605 -16.57 -27.58 14.03
C LEU A 605 -18.04 -27.68 13.60
N GLY A 606 -18.56 -28.90 13.42
CA GLY A 606 -19.97 -29.14 13.06
C GLY A 606 -20.33 -28.81 11.61
N LEU A 607 -19.34 -28.64 10.72
CA LEU A 607 -19.56 -28.18 9.32
C LEU A 607 -20.22 -29.22 8.42
N PHE A 608 -20.24 -30.48 8.83
CA PHE A 608 -20.90 -31.58 8.09
C PHE A 608 -22.33 -31.88 8.58
N GLY A 609 -22.76 -31.26 9.68
CA GLY A 609 -24.06 -31.56 10.27
C GLY A 609 -24.22 -33.08 10.56
N ASP A 610 -25.32 -33.67 10.10
CA ASP A 610 -25.64 -35.10 10.27
C ASP A 610 -25.06 -35.99 9.14
N MET A 611 -24.07 -35.53 8.39
CA MET A 611 -23.45 -36.29 7.29
C MET A 611 -22.78 -37.56 7.82
N PRO A 612 -23.12 -38.77 7.27
CA PRO A 612 -22.53 -40.03 7.72
C PRO A 612 -21.05 -40.12 7.37
N GLU A 613 -20.32 -40.97 8.12
CA GLU A 613 -18.89 -41.18 7.83
C GLU A 613 -18.66 -41.84 6.47
N SER A 614 -19.47 -42.87 6.12
CA SER A 614 -19.31 -43.65 4.90
C SER A 614 -20.65 -43.88 4.18
N ASN A 615 -20.59 -44.04 2.86
CA ASN A 615 -21.73 -44.47 2.02
C ASN A 615 -22.08 -45.96 2.21
N GLN A 616 -21.23 -46.74 2.87
CA GLN A 616 -21.48 -48.13 3.13
C GLN A 616 -22.43 -48.28 4.28
N LEU A 617 -23.63 -48.78 4.02
CA LEU A 617 -24.55 -49.24 5.05
C LEU A 617 -23.88 -50.36 5.84
N SER A 618 -23.68 -50.13 7.14
CA SER A 618 -23.21 -51.19 8.03
C SER A 618 -24.30 -52.25 8.19
N LEU A 619 -23.91 -53.51 8.17
CA LEU A 619 -24.84 -54.63 8.49
C LEU A 619 -25.48 -54.46 9.86
N PHE A 620 -24.93 -53.63 10.75
CA PHE A 620 -25.47 -53.32 12.09
C PHE A 620 -26.58 -52.27 12.07
N ASP A 621 -26.75 -51.48 10.99
CA ASP A 621 -27.80 -50.47 10.85
C ASP A 621 -29.17 -51.06 10.50
N PHE A 622 -29.24 -52.38 10.21
CA PHE A 622 -30.46 -53.10 9.92
C PHE A 622 -31.04 -53.85 11.14
N GLY A 623 -30.52 -53.59 12.37
CA GLY A 623 -30.86 -54.33 13.56
C GLY A 623 -31.37 -53.48 14.71
N ALA A 624 -32.10 -52.39 14.48
CA ALA A 624 -32.80 -51.64 15.54
C ALA A 624 -34.29 -51.48 15.19
#